data_cb6751ff67d220fa5169ed0ed48b23ef
#
_entry.id   cb6751ff67d220fa5169ed0ed48b23ef
#
_cell.length_a   1.000
_cell.length_b   1.000
_cell.length_c   1.000
_cell.angle_alpha   90.00
_cell.angle_beta   90.00
_cell.angle_gamma   90.00
#
_symmetry.space_group_name_H-M   'P 1'
#
loop_
_entity.id
_entity.type
_entity.pdbx_description
1 polymer ?
#
loop_
_entity_poly.entity_id
_entity_poly.type
_entity_poly.pdbx_seq_one_letter_code
_entity_poly.pdbx_strand_id
1 'polypeptide(L)'
;MTNLLNFLKSNEDARKIFGKRELKIIEKQLLGVSLSQSEKNRLSRDIRKKFGFIQDVSKFSGEFELKKSKYIEELVKESKEVILRDILSKTIKKIILYGSFVENKMTFNSDIDIAVEFSKITLKEATFFKKRISGKVNSKIDIQVYNLLQNKIKKEIDLKGRILYKI
;
A
#
# COMPACT_ATOMS: atom_id res chain seq x y z
N MET A 1 4.16 -0.39 -24.62
CA MET A 1 5.22 0.19 -23.76
C MET A 1 4.93 1.67 -23.56
N THR A 2 4.79 2.10 -22.32
CA THR A 2 4.61 3.54 -22.00
C THR A 2 5.97 4.22 -22.15
N ASN A 3 6.08 5.18 -23.07
CA ASN A 3 7.33 5.92 -23.22
C ASN A 3 7.40 7.03 -22.16
N LEU A 4 8.60 7.51 -21.82
CA LEU A 4 8.84 8.55 -20.80
C LEU A 4 8.01 9.82 -21.04
N LEU A 5 7.82 10.23 -22.31
CA LEU A 5 7.05 11.41 -22.65
C LEU A 5 5.58 11.27 -22.25
N ASN A 6 4.97 10.12 -22.56
CA ASN A 6 3.58 9.83 -22.17
C ASN A 6 3.43 9.75 -20.66
N PHE A 7 4.37 9.11 -19.97
CA PHE A 7 4.38 9.06 -18.51
C PHE A 7 4.41 10.46 -17.88
N LEU A 8 5.32 11.33 -18.33
CA LEU A 8 5.45 12.70 -17.79
C LEU A 8 4.22 13.58 -18.10
N LYS A 9 3.53 13.32 -19.21
CA LYS A 9 2.30 14.06 -19.58
C LYS A 9 1.07 13.61 -18.80
N SER A 10 0.97 12.33 -18.48
CA SER A 10 -0.19 11.77 -17.79
C SER A 10 -0.09 11.83 -16.26
N ASN A 11 1.11 12.05 -15.72
CA ASN A 11 1.35 12.04 -14.27
C ASN A 11 1.32 13.46 -13.70
N GLU A 12 0.37 13.73 -12.81
CA GLU A 12 0.22 15.04 -12.16
C GLU A 12 1.42 15.42 -11.29
N ASP A 13 2.12 14.44 -10.73
CA ASP A 13 3.30 14.66 -9.87
C ASP A 13 4.53 15.12 -10.67
N ALA A 14 4.55 14.90 -11.99
CA ALA A 14 5.63 15.39 -12.84
C ALA A 14 5.82 16.91 -12.71
N ARG A 15 4.72 17.66 -12.50
CA ARG A 15 4.75 19.13 -12.27
C ARG A 15 5.29 19.54 -10.90
N LYS A 16 5.22 18.66 -9.92
CA LYS A 16 5.78 18.90 -8.57
C LYS A 16 7.30 18.75 -8.56
N ILE A 17 7.82 17.88 -9.43
CA ILE A 17 9.26 17.59 -9.53
C ILE A 17 9.94 18.50 -10.56
N PHE A 18 9.35 18.64 -11.74
CA PHE A 18 9.88 19.42 -12.86
C PHE A 18 9.07 20.69 -13.11
N GLY A 19 9.75 21.82 -13.24
CA GLY A 19 9.11 23.08 -13.61
C GLY A 19 8.52 23.03 -15.03
N LYS A 20 7.56 23.92 -15.32
CA LYS A 20 6.89 23.99 -16.64
C LYS A 20 7.89 24.13 -17.81
N ARG A 21 8.95 24.94 -17.61
CA ARG A 21 10.03 25.13 -18.62
C ARG A 21 10.87 23.87 -18.76
N GLU A 22 11.15 23.17 -17.67
CA GLU A 22 11.94 21.93 -17.68
C GLU A 22 11.20 20.82 -18.44
N LEU A 23 9.90 20.64 -18.20
CA LEU A 23 9.07 19.67 -18.93
C LEU A 23 9.05 19.94 -20.44
N LYS A 24 9.00 21.23 -20.88
CA LYS A 24 9.12 21.58 -22.29
C LYS A 24 10.48 21.24 -22.89
N ILE A 25 11.57 21.42 -22.14
CA ILE A 25 12.92 21.05 -22.57
C ILE A 25 13.06 19.54 -22.69
N ILE A 26 12.53 18.79 -21.72
CA ILE A 26 12.51 17.32 -21.76
C ILE A 26 11.72 16.83 -22.97
N GLU A 27 10.54 17.39 -23.24
CA GLU A 27 9.72 17.06 -24.41
C GLU A 27 10.50 17.30 -25.71
N LYS A 28 11.10 18.49 -25.91
CA LYS A 28 11.92 18.80 -27.07
C LYS A 28 13.05 17.79 -27.24
N GLN A 29 13.78 17.48 -26.15
CA GLN A 29 14.88 16.52 -26.15
C GLN A 29 14.42 15.11 -26.58
N LEU A 30 13.27 14.66 -26.08
CA LEU A 30 12.72 13.33 -26.40
C LEU A 30 12.19 13.24 -27.84
N LEU A 31 11.74 14.37 -28.40
CA LEU A 31 11.25 14.46 -29.78
C LEU A 31 12.37 14.77 -30.79
N GLY A 32 13.62 14.93 -30.34
CA GLY A 32 14.74 15.29 -31.23
C GLY A 32 14.69 16.73 -31.73
N VAL A 33 13.93 17.62 -31.09
CA VAL A 33 13.83 19.04 -31.47
C VAL A 33 15.05 19.79 -30.95
N SER A 34 15.65 20.65 -31.80
CA SER A 34 16.82 21.43 -31.44
C SER A 34 16.58 22.34 -30.25
N LEU A 35 17.50 22.33 -29.30
CA LEU A 35 17.49 23.16 -28.10
C LEU A 35 18.36 24.41 -28.31
N SER A 36 17.88 25.55 -27.81
CA SER A 36 18.72 26.78 -27.70
C SER A 36 19.85 26.57 -26.70
N GLN A 37 20.87 27.43 -26.72
CA GLN A 37 21.99 27.34 -25.78
C GLN A 37 21.54 27.45 -24.32
N SER A 38 20.59 28.32 -24.02
CA SER A 38 20.00 28.44 -22.67
C SER A 38 19.27 27.16 -22.22
N GLU A 39 18.53 26.49 -23.13
CA GLU A 39 17.86 25.23 -22.86
C GLU A 39 18.87 24.08 -22.65
N LYS A 40 19.96 24.03 -23.45
CA LYS A 40 21.07 23.08 -23.27
C LYS A 40 21.71 23.21 -21.89
N ASN A 41 21.98 24.46 -21.48
CA ASN A 41 22.56 24.74 -20.16
C ASN A 41 21.64 24.30 -19.05
N ARG A 42 20.32 24.56 -19.14
CA ARG A 42 19.32 24.12 -18.16
C ARG A 42 19.17 22.60 -18.15
N LEU A 43 19.18 21.96 -19.32
CA LEU A 43 19.13 20.50 -19.42
C LEU A 43 20.32 19.87 -18.67
N SER A 44 21.54 20.37 -18.88
CA SER A 44 22.74 19.82 -18.26
C SER A 44 22.84 20.12 -16.77
N ARG A 45 22.59 21.38 -16.37
CA ARG A 45 22.80 21.83 -14.99
C ARG A 45 21.72 21.40 -14.03
N ASP A 46 20.44 21.43 -14.47
CA ASP A 46 19.28 21.27 -13.59
C ASP A 46 18.57 19.91 -13.86
N ILE A 47 18.13 19.66 -15.09
CA ILE A 47 17.26 18.53 -15.41
C ILE A 47 17.98 17.20 -15.26
N ARG A 48 19.19 17.06 -15.82
CA ARG A 48 19.98 15.82 -15.71
C ARG A 48 20.32 15.48 -14.25
N LYS A 49 20.61 16.50 -13.44
CA LYS A 49 20.86 16.28 -12.00
C LYS A 49 19.64 15.79 -11.26
N LYS A 50 18.44 16.30 -11.59
CA LYS A 50 17.18 15.79 -11.00
C LYS A 50 16.95 14.32 -11.37
N PHE A 51 17.16 13.93 -12.63
CA PHE A 51 17.04 12.53 -13.03
C PHE A 51 18.07 11.64 -12.32
N GLY A 52 19.33 12.07 -12.22
CA GLY A 52 20.36 11.36 -11.47
C GLY A 52 19.98 11.17 -10.00
N PHE A 53 19.53 12.24 -9.34
CA PHE A 53 19.07 12.16 -7.95
C PHE A 53 17.88 11.21 -7.78
N ILE A 54 16.88 11.27 -8.67
CA ILE A 54 15.74 10.33 -8.63
C ILE A 54 16.21 8.88 -8.77
N GLN A 55 17.15 8.62 -9.69
CA GLN A 55 17.74 7.31 -9.89
C GLN A 55 18.50 6.82 -8.64
N ASP A 56 19.25 7.71 -7.99
CA ASP A 56 19.97 7.37 -6.76
C ASP A 56 19.02 7.11 -5.60
N VAL A 57 18.03 7.98 -5.37
CA VAL A 57 17.02 7.80 -4.32
C VAL A 57 16.19 6.52 -4.53
N SER A 58 15.91 6.14 -5.78
CA SER A 58 15.15 4.92 -6.07
C SER A 58 15.84 3.64 -5.57
N LYS A 59 17.18 3.66 -5.43
CA LYS A 59 17.94 2.54 -4.84
C LYS A 59 17.63 2.33 -3.36
N PHE A 60 17.16 3.37 -2.66
CA PHE A 60 16.80 3.36 -1.25
C PHE A 60 15.27 3.24 -1.01
N SER A 61 14.50 2.96 -2.05
CA SER A 61 13.03 2.80 -1.93
C SER A 61 12.64 1.77 -0.86
N GLY A 62 13.40 0.66 -0.75
CA GLY A 62 13.21 -0.36 0.27
C GLY A 62 13.40 0.14 1.71
N GLU A 63 14.31 1.08 1.96
CA GLU A 63 14.53 1.66 3.29
C GLU A 63 13.36 2.53 3.74
N PHE A 64 12.77 3.26 2.81
CA PHE A 64 11.57 4.05 3.08
C PHE A 64 10.36 3.16 3.37
N GLU A 65 10.25 2.02 2.71
CA GLU A 65 9.22 1.01 2.93
C GLU A 65 9.41 0.23 4.24
N LEU A 66 10.65 -0.03 4.68
CA LEU A 66 10.96 -0.73 5.94
C LEU A 66 10.40 -0.02 7.18
N LYS A 67 10.45 1.31 7.25
CA LYS A 67 9.84 2.08 8.35
C LYS A 67 8.32 1.96 8.36
N LYS A 68 7.70 1.95 7.19
CA LYS A 68 6.26 1.73 7.01
C LYS A 68 5.87 0.30 7.42
N SER A 69 6.67 -0.69 7.05
CA SER A 69 6.45 -2.09 7.43
C SER A 69 6.48 -2.29 8.93
N LYS A 70 7.43 -1.68 9.66
CA LYS A 70 7.49 -1.73 11.13
C LYS A 70 6.24 -1.17 11.79
N TYR A 71 5.82 0.02 11.39
CA TYR A 71 4.59 0.64 11.91
C TYR A 71 3.35 -0.24 11.67
N ILE A 72 3.24 -0.81 10.48
CA ILE A 72 2.13 -1.72 10.15
C ILE A 72 2.20 -3.00 10.95
N GLU A 73 3.39 -3.58 11.13
CA GLU A 73 3.58 -4.77 11.97
C GLU A 73 3.17 -4.53 13.43
N GLU A 74 3.46 -3.36 13.97
CA GLU A 74 2.99 -2.93 15.30
C GLU A 74 1.47 -2.84 15.35
N LEU A 75 0.82 -2.18 14.38
CA LEU A 75 -0.65 -2.10 14.29
C LEU A 75 -1.30 -3.49 14.18
N VAL A 76 -0.74 -4.37 13.37
CA VAL A 76 -1.23 -5.76 13.22
C VAL A 76 -1.09 -6.53 14.52
N LYS A 77 0.05 -6.39 15.23
CA LYS A 77 0.29 -7.03 16.52
C LYS A 77 -0.70 -6.56 17.58
N GLU A 78 -0.88 -5.24 17.72
CA GLU A 78 -1.85 -4.66 18.65
C GLU A 78 -3.28 -5.13 18.33
N SER A 79 -3.67 -5.12 17.06
CA SER A 79 -4.99 -5.56 16.63
C SER A 79 -5.22 -7.04 16.94
N LYS A 80 -4.21 -7.90 16.74
CA LYS A 80 -4.28 -9.32 17.14
C LYS A 80 -4.52 -9.46 18.64
N GLU A 81 -3.84 -8.69 19.47
CA GLU A 81 -4.03 -8.75 20.92
C GLU A 81 -5.42 -8.30 21.34
N VAL A 82 -5.95 -7.23 20.73
CA VAL A 82 -7.33 -6.75 20.95
C VAL A 82 -8.35 -7.83 20.57
N ILE A 83 -8.17 -8.51 19.43
CA ILE A 83 -9.04 -9.60 18.97
C ILE A 83 -9.00 -10.77 19.96
N LEU A 84 -7.83 -11.17 20.44
CA LEU A 84 -7.67 -12.30 21.37
C LEU A 84 -8.18 -12.00 22.80
N ARG A 85 -8.40 -10.74 23.14
CA ARG A 85 -9.04 -10.31 24.40
C ARG A 85 -10.56 -10.17 24.32
N ASP A 86 -11.17 -10.40 23.14
CA ASP A 86 -12.62 -10.34 22.98
C ASP A 86 -13.32 -11.53 23.67
N ILE A 87 -14.59 -11.34 24.04
CA ILE A 87 -15.41 -12.37 24.70
C ILE A 87 -15.57 -13.65 23.84
N LEU A 88 -15.44 -13.51 22.51
CA LEU A 88 -15.52 -14.64 21.56
C LEU A 88 -14.15 -15.29 21.29
N SER A 89 -13.08 -14.87 21.97
CA SER A 89 -11.71 -15.37 21.74
C SER A 89 -11.58 -16.89 21.77
N LYS A 90 -12.28 -17.57 22.67
CA LYS A 90 -12.27 -19.04 22.81
C LYS A 90 -12.82 -19.79 21.58
N THR A 91 -13.58 -19.11 20.72
CA THR A 91 -14.15 -19.69 19.50
C THR A 91 -13.37 -19.32 18.24
N ILE A 92 -12.33 -18.50 18.36
CA ILE A 92 -11.46 -18.11 17.25
C ILE A 92 -10.58 -19.31 16.88
N LYS A 93 -10.60 -19.71 15.62
CA LYS A 93 -9.71 -20.72 15.03
C LYS A 93 -8.44 -20.13 14.44
N LYS A 94 -8.59 -19.05 13.66
CA LYS A 94 -7.47 -18.38 12.98
C LYS A 94 -7.70 -16.88 12.93
N ILE A 95 -6.60 -16.14 12.92
CA ILE A 95 -6.53 -14.72 12.54
C ILE A 95 -5.58 -14.64 11.37
N ILE A 96 -6.01 -14.05 10.25
CA ILE A 96 -5.29 -14.06 8.99
C ILE A 96 -5.18 -12.63 8.47
N LEU A 97 -3.97 -12.17 8.20
CA LEU A 97 -3.70 -10.93 7.48
C LEU A 97 -3.76 -11.21 5.98
N TYR A 98 -4.48 -10.39 5.22
CA TYR A 98 -4.65 -10.60 3.78
C TYR A 98 -4.68 -9.26 3.01
N GLY A 99 -4.98 -9.30 1.71
CA GLY A 99 -5.13 -8.11 0.89
C GLY A 99 -3.81 -7.49 0.42
N SER A 100 -3.84 -6.20 0.13
CA SER A 100 -2.75 -5.47 -0.54
C SER A 100 -1.41 -5.50 0.22
N PHE A 101 -1.45 -5.58 1.54
CA PHE A 101 -0.24 -5.65 2.36
C PHE A 101 0.55 -6.94 2.13
N VAL A 102 -0.15 -8.09 2.09
CA VAL A 102 0.50 -9.40 1.88
C VAL A 102 1.01 -9.53 0.44
N GLU A 103 0.36 -8.87 -0.50
CA GLU A 103 0.75 -8.88 -1.92
C GLU A 103 1.85 -7.85 -2.28
N ASN A 104 2.40 -7.10 -1.31
CA ASN A 104 3.34 -5.99 -1.55
C ASN A 104 2.80 -4.92 -2.52
N LYS A 105 1.48 -4.75 -2.59
CA LYS A 105 0.78 -3.76 -3.44
C LYS A 105 0.19 -2.60 -2.66
N MET A 106 0.61 -2.43 -1.42
CA MET A 106 0.06 -1.44 -0.51
C MET A 106 0.40 -0.02 -0.94
N THR A 107 -0.61 0.84 -1.03
CA THR A 107 -0.47 2.29 -1.24
C THR A 107 -0.58 3.03 0.10
N PHE A 108 -0.33 4.35 0.10
CA PHE A 108 -0.39 5.18 1.30
C PHE A 108 -1.79 5.20 1.97
N ASN A 109 -2.84 5.00 1.17
CA ASN A 109 -4.25 5.02 1.60
C ASN A 109 -4.88 3.62 1.70
N SER A 110 -4.08 2.56 1.57
CA SER A 110 -4.61 1.19 1.67
C SER A 110 -4.89 0.82 3.12
N ASP A 111 -6.05 0.20 3.36
CA ASP A 111 -6.38 -0.41 4.63
C ASP A 111 -5.62 -1.73 4.81
N ILE A 112 -5.51 -2.16 6.07
CA ILE A 112 -4.91 -3.42 6.47
C ILE A 112 -6.05 -4.39 6.78
N ASP A 113 -6.19 -5.41 5.94
CA ASP A 113 -7.29 -6.35 6.03
C ASP A 113 -6.96 -7.54 6.95
N ILE A 114 -7.76 -7.75 7.99
CA ILE A 114 -7.63 -8.88 8.91
C ILE A 114 -8.91 -9.70 8.89
N ALA A 115 -8.81 -10.98 8.55
CA ALA A 115 -9.91 -11.95 8.63
C ALA A 115 -9.80 -12.79 9.90
N VAL A 116 -10.91 -12.93 10.62
CA VAL A 116 -11.02 -13.76 11.83
C VAL A 116 -11.94 -14.95 11.55
N GLU A 117 -11.40 -16.15 11.62
CA GLU A 117 -12.15 -17.41 11.47
C GLU A 117 -12.56 -17.94 12.83
N PHE A 118 -13.85 -18.25 12.97
CA PHE A 118 -14.45 -18.84 14.18
C PHE A 118 -14.86 -20.30 13.93
N SER A 119 -14.89 -21.11 14.97
CA SER A 119 -15.41 -22.47 14.91
C SER A 119 -16.89 -22.48 14.53
N LYS A 120 -17.69 -21.63 15.18
CA LYS A 120 -19.09 -21.31 14.84
C LYS A 120 -19.35 -19.85 15.21
N ILE A 121 -20.12 -19.15 14.39
CA ILE A 121 -20.55 -17.79 14.65
C ILE A 121 -21.82 -17.50 13.86
N THR A 122 -22.79 -16.85 14.48
CA THR A 122 -23.98 -16.34 13.83
C THR A 122 -23.74 -14.96 13.21
N LEU A 123 -24.57 -14.55 12.25
CA LEU A 123 -24.49 -13.23 11.64
C LEU A 123 -24.58 -12.09 12.69
N LYS A 124 -25.45 -12.26 13.67
CA LYS A 124 -25.63 -11.29 14.76
C LYS A 124 -24.37 -11.14 15.62
N GLU A 125 -23.79 -12.26 16.03
CA GLU A 125 -22.52 -12.26 16.81
C GLU A 125 -21.37 -11.65 16.01
N ALA A 126 -21.26 -11.98 14.72
CA ALA A 126 -20.24 -11.43 13.84
C ALA A 126 -20.35 -9.91 13.69
N THR A 127 -21.57 -9.39 13.55
CA THR A 127 -21.84 -7.95 13.49
C THR A 127 -21.43 -7.25 14.79
N PHE A 128 -21.81 -7.80 15.94
CA PHE A 128 -21.41 -7.24 17.23
C PHE A 128 -19.91 -7.36 17.47
N PHE A 129 -19.28 -8.47 17.09
CA PHE A 129 -17.83 -8.63 17.15
C PHE A 129 -17.12 -7.55 16.32
N LYS A 130 -17.48 -7.42 15.03
CA LYS A 130 -16.90 -6.39 14.15
C LYS A 130 -17.03 -4.99 14.76
N LYS A 131 -18.21 -4.62 15.25
CA LYS A 131 -18.44 -3.30 15.88
C LYS A 131 -17.57 -3.08 17.13
N ARG A 132 -17.43 -4.09 18.00
CA ARG A 132 -16.60 -3.98 19.21
C ARG A 132 -15.11 -3.85 18.90
N ILE A 133 -14.60 -4.62 17.92
CA ILE A 133 -13.19 -4.60 17.57
C ILE A 133 -12.84 -3.35 16.79
N SER A 134 -13.62 -2.95 15.78
CA SER A 134 -13.37 -1.73 15.00
C SER A 134 -13.34 -0.46 15.86
N GLY A 135 -14.04 -0.44 16.98
CA GLY A 135 -13.97 0.69 17.93
C GLY A 135 -12.73 0.68 18.84
N LYS A 136 -11.90 -0.37 18.80
CA LYS A 136 -10.72 -0.54 19.67
C LYS A 136 -9.39 -0.62 18.91
N VAL A 137 -9.43 -0.85 17.61
CA VAL A 137 -8.24 -0.94 16.76
C VAL A 137 -8.04 0.36 15.97
N ASN A 138 -6.87 0.53 15.39
CA ASN A 138 -6.59 1.69 14.54
C ASN A 138 -7.54 1.75 13.34
N SER A 139 -7.94 2.94 12.92
CA SER A 139 -8.88 3.17 11.78
C SER A 139 -8.39 2.61 10.44
N LYS A 140 -7.10 2.33 10.29
CA LYS A 140 -6.52 1.67 9.11
C LYS A 140 -6.72 0.15 9.09
N ILE A 141 -7.24 -0.44 10.16
CA ILE A 141 -7.48 -1.89 10.25
C ILE A 141 -8.94 -2.17 9.89
N ASP A 142 -9.15 -2.91 8.81
CA ASP A 142 -10.48 -3.48 8.49
C ASP A 142 -10.57 -4.92 8.98
N ILE A 143 -11.54 -5.16 9.87
CA ILE A 143 -11.79 -6.49 10.45
C ILE A 143 -12.94 -7.16 9.71
N GLN A 144 -12.69 -8.34 9.19
CA GLN A 144 -13.70 -9.16 8.53
C GLN A 144 -13.87 -10.52 9.25
N VAL A 145 -15.08 -11.03 9.28
CA VAL A 145 -15.37 -12.38 9.80
C VAL A 145 -15.30 -13.36 8.64
N TYR A 146 -14.24 -14.20 8.60
CA TYR A 146 -13.98 -15.15 7.52
C TYR A 146 -15.18 -16.04 7.19
N ASN A 147 -15.90 -16.52 8.20
CA ASN A 147 -17.06 -17.40 8.04
C ASN A 147 -18.14 -16.82 7.12
N LEU A 148 -18.29 -15.49 7.08
CA LEU A 148 -19.32 -14.77 6.33
C LEU A 148 -18.84 -14.24 4.97
N LEU A 149 -17.56 -14.39 4.64
CA LEU A 149 -17.01 -13.92 3.38
C LEU A 149 -17.49 -14.79 2.20
N GLN A 150 -17.53 -14.18 1.03
CA GLN A 150 -17.81 -14.89 -0.23
C GLN A 150 -16.71 -15.90 -0.54
N ASN A 151 -17.05 -17.00 -1.20
CA ASN A 151 -16.11 -18.09 -1.53
C ASN A 151 -14.89 -17.61 -2.35
N LYS A 152 -15.05 -16.60 -3.20
CA LYS A 152 -13.93 -16.02 -3.97
C LYS A 152 -12.88 -15.39 -3.05
N ILE A 153 -13.32 -14.61 -2.06
CA ILE A 153 -12.44 -13.94 -1.09
C ILE A 153 -11.79 -14.98 -0.16
N LYS A 154 -12.56 -15.98 0.29
CA LYS A 154 -12.02 -17.09 1.11
C LYS A 154 -10.87 -17.81 0.41
N LYS A 155 -11.02 -18.16 -0.88
CA LYS A 155 -9.97 -18.79 -1.67
C LYS A 155 -8.72 -17.93 -1.77
N GLU A 156 -8.88 -16.62 -1.93
CA GLU A 156 -7.75 -15.68 -1.98
C GLU A 156 -7.02 -15.61 -0.64
N ILE A 157 -7.77 -15.53 0.47
CA ILE A 157 -7.22 -15.55 1.84
C ILE A 157 -6.48 -16.86 2.10
N ASP A 158 -7.04 -17.99 1.69
CA ASP A 158 -6.44 -19.32 1.91
C ASP A 158 -5.13 -19.50 1.11
N LEU A 159 -5.05 -18.91 -0.09
CA LEU A 159 -3.88 -19.03 -0.96
C LEU A 159 -2.75 -18.05 -0.58
N LYS A 160 -3.09 -16.83 -0.18
CA LYS A 160 -2.12 -15.74 -0.04
C LYS A 160 -2.04 -15.18 1.38
N GLY A 161 -3.02 -15.47 2.23
CA GLY A 161 -3.11 -14.90 3.57
C GLY A 161 -1.95 -15.33 4.48
N ARG A 162 -1.45 -14.40 5.31
CA ARG A 162 -0.45 -14.66 6.34
C ARG A 162 -1.15 -14.95 7.67
N ILE A 163 -0.95 -16.14 8.21
CA ILE A 163 -1.53 -16.54 9.49
C ILE A 163 -0.85 -15.78 10.62
N LEU A 164 -1.63 -15.03 11.42
CA LEU A 164 -1.19 -14.31 12.61
C LEU A 164 -1.42 -15.12 13.90
N TYR A 165 -2.46 -15.98 13.90
CA TYR A 165 -2.81 -16.84 15.01
C TYR A 165 -3.58 -18.06 14.49
N LYS A 166 -3.34 -19.22 15.09
CA LYS A 166 -4.04 -20.49 14.81
C LYS A 166 -4.02 -21.35 16.06
N ILE A 167 -5.17 -21.97 16.38
CA ILE A 167 -5.30 -23.06 17.37
C ILE A 167 -5.01 -24.39 16.70
#